data_b9c3fd69dd3fa2eea44c0a636b3dff00
#
_entry.id   b9c3fd69dd3fa2eea44c0a636b3dff00
#
_cell.length_a   1.000
_cell.length_b   1.000
_cell.length_c   1.000
_cell.angle_alpha   90.00
_cell.angle_beta   90.00
_cell.angle_gamma   90.00
#
_symmetry.space_group_name_H-M   'P 1'
#
loop_
_entity.id
_entity.type
_entity.pdbx_description
1 polymer ?
#
loop_
_entity_poly.entity_id
_entity_poly.type
_entity_poly.pdbx_seq_one_letter_code
_entity_poly.pdbx_strand_id
1 'polypeptide(L)'
;GYIFVQVTNIQYGYWILLTALFVMQPNFNTTKRRLRLRIIGTLAGIVVGYTILYFVPSVEGQLVVLIISGMLFFELRSKQYAQATAFMTILALMNFNLEGLGYSAAVPRMVDTLIGCALAWFGVSFIFPDWKFRRLSRTIRRSLSAQCDYLAEVIEQYKNGRNNGLN
;
A
#
# COMPACT_ATOMS: atom_id res chain seq x y z
N GLY A 1 -11.73 -3.92 12.37
CA GLY A 1 -12.18 -2.88 11.44
C GLY A 1 -13.69 -2.73 11.46
N TYR A 2 -14.45 -3.76 11.07
CA TYR A 2 -15.93 -3.69 10.96
C TYR A 2 -16.61 -3.35 12.31
N ILE A 3 -16.20 -3.99 13.39
CA ILE A 3 -16.72 -3.74 14.74
C ILE A 3 -16.46 -2.28 15.18
N PHE A 4 -15.29 -1.73 14.86
CA PHE A 4 -14.94 -0.33 15.17
C PHE A 4 -15.84 0.67 14.45
N VAL A 5 -16.12 0.44 13.17
CA VAL A 5 -17.03 1.28 12.36
C VAL A 5 -18.45 1.23 12.91
N GLN A 6 -18.91 0.07 13.34
CA GLN A 6 -20.26 -0.11 13.88
C GLN A 6 -20.45 0.54 15.27
N VAL A 7 -19.41 0.48 16.12
CA VAL A 7 -19.44 1.09 17.47
C VAL A 7 -19.35 2.61 17.43
N THR A 8 -18.59 3.17 16.47
CA THR A 8 -18.40 4.63 16.36
C THR A 8 -19.47 5.33 15.52
N ASN A 9 -20.38 4.59 14.88
CA ASN A 9 -21.48 5.10 14.04
C ASN A 9 -21.03 6.15 13.01
N ILE A 10 -19.86 5.95 12.41
CA ILE A 10 -19.25 6.86 11.43
C ILE A 10 -19.99 6.70 10.10
N GLN A 11 -20.57 7.78 9.61
CA GLN A 11 -21.42 7.85 8.41
C GLN A 11 -20.75 7.30 7.14
N TYR A 12 -19.41 7.35 7.05
CA TYR A 12 -18.60 6.85 5.91
C TYR A 12 -17.52 5.84 6.34
N GLY A 13 -17.80 5.04 7.37
CA GLY A 13 -16.83 4.09 7.93
C GLY A 13 -16.25 3.06 6.96
N TYR A 14 -16.89 2.80 5.82
CA TYR A 14 -16.35 1.96 4.76
C TYR A 14 -15.04 2.50 4.18
N TRP A 15 -14.82 3.81 4.18
CA TRP A 15 -13.57 4.42 3.72
C TRP A 15 -12.38 4.07 4.63
N ILE A 16 -12.62 3.93 5.93
CA ILE A 16 -11.62 3.47 6.90
C ILE A 16 -11.19 2.04 6.57
N LEU A 17 -12.19 1.17 6.31
CA LEU A 17 -11.93 -0.23 5.94
C LEU A 17 -11.17 -0.34 4.62
N LEU A 18 -11.56 0.42 3.60
CA LEU A 18 -10.86 0.48 2.32
C LEU A 18 -9.41 0.95 2.49
N THR A 19 -9.19 2.01 3.27
CA THR A 19 -7.85 2.52 3.55
C THR A 19 -6.99 1.47 4.24
N ALA A 20 -7.53 0.80 5.27
CA ALA A 20 -6.82 -0.27 5.97
C ALA A 20 -6.47 -1.43 5.01
N LEU A 21 -7.43 -1.86 4.17
CA LEU A 21 -7.23 -2.94 3.21
C LEU A 21 -6.15 -2.62 2.18
N PHE A 22 -6.18 -1.41 1.58
CA PHE A 22 -5.21 -1.01 0.56
C PHE A 22 -3.80 -0.78 1.10
N VAL A 23 -3.67 -0.41 2.37
CA VAL A 23 -2.38 -0.12 3.01
C VAL A 23 -1.76 -1.38 3.59
N MET A 24 -2.59 -2.30 4.11
CA MET A 24 -2.12 -3.53 4.76
C MET A 24 -1.38 -4.43 3.76
N GLN A 25 -0.14 -4.77 4.09
CA GLN A 25 0.71 -5.67 3.33
C GLN A 25 1.34 -6.69 4.26
N PRO A 26 1.66 -7.90 3.78
CA PRO A 26 2.27 -8.95 4.61
C PRO A 26 3.70 -8.64 5.08
N ASN A 27 4.25 -7.46 4.75
CA ASN A 27 5.58 -7.02 5.15
C ASN A 27 5.51 -5.64 5.83
N PHE A 28 6.04 -5.54 7.05
CA PHE A 28 6.04 -4.32 7.86
C PHE A 28 6.68 -3.12 7.16
N ASN A 29 7.85 -3.29 6.55
CA ASN A 29 8.53 -2.20 5.85
C ASN A 29 7.75 -1.70 4.63
N THR A 30 7.11 -2.60 3.90
CA THR A 30 6.26 -2.25 2.75
C THR A 30 5.00 -1.53 3.21
N THR A 31 4.39 -1.96 4.30
CA THR A 31 3.23 -1.29 4.90
C THR A 31 3.59 0.11 5.36
N LYS A 32 4.71 0.30 6.08
CA LYS A 32 5.18 1.63 6.53
C LYS A 32 5.41 2.59 5.36
N ARG A 33 5.99 2.10 4.26
CA ARG A 33 6.17 2.89 3.04
C ARG A 33 4.82 3.28 2.43
N ARG A 34 3.87 2.33 2.31
CA ARG A 34 2.53 2.60 1.77
C ARG A 34 1.72 3.56 2.63
N LEU A 35 1.84 3.49 3.97
CA LEU A 35 1.23 4.45 4.90
C LEU A 35 1.66 5.88 4.57
N ARG A 36 2.97 6.12 4.47
CA ARG A 36 3.50 7.45 4.13
C ARG A 36 3.01 7.93 2.77
N LEU A 37 3.09 7.08 1.75
CA LEU A 37 2.65 7.41 0.39
C LEU A 37 1.14 7.68 0.33
N ARG A 38 0.34 6.98 1.15
CA ARG A 38 -1.11 7.21 1.26
C ARG A 38 -1.41 8.59 1.85
N ILE A 39 -0.75 8.95 2.95
CA ILE A 39 -0.94 10.26 3.59
C ILE A 39 -0.52 11.39 2.64
N ILE A 40 0.68 11.29 2.05
CA ILE A 40 1.19 12.29 1.09
C ILE A 40 0.25 12.42 -0.11
N GLY A 41 -0.18 11.29 -0.69
CA GLY A 41 -1.09 11.27 -1.82
C GLY A 41 -2.46 11.88 -1.49
N THR A 42 -3.01 11.60 -0.30
CA THR A 42 -4.28 12.19 0.14
C THR A 42 -4.16 13.70 0.34
N LEU A 43 -3.10 14.18 0.98
CA LEU A 43 -2.86 15.62 1.16
C LEU A 43 -2.71 16.34 -0.19
N ALA A 44 -1.88 15.80 -1.08
CA ALA A 44 -1.72 16.33 -2.43
C ALA A 44 -3.05 16.34 -3.22
N GLY A 45 -3.81 15.23 -3.13
CA GLY A 45 -5.12 15.11 -3.76
C GLY A 45 -6.14 16.11 -3.25
N ILE A 46 -6.13 16.44 -1.94
CA ILE A 46 -6.99 17.45 -1.35
C ILE A 46 -6.63 18.84 -1.89
N VAL A 47 -5.35 19.20 -1.89
CA VAL A 47 -4.90 20.51 -2.39
C VAL A 47 -5.26 20.69 -3.86
N VAL A 48 -4.93 19.71 -4.71
CA VAL A 48 -5.26 19.76 -6.13
C VAL A 48 -6.77 19.70 -6.35
N GLY A 49 -7.50 18.86 -5.64
CA GLY A 49 -8.94 18.74 -5.74
C GLY A 49 -9.67 20.04 -5.40
N TYR A 50 -9.27 20.75 -4.36
CA TYR A 50 -9.82 22.07 -4.04
C TYR A 50 -9.47 23.13 -5.07
N THR A 51 -8.27 23.12 -5.59
CA THR A 51 -7.88 24.01 -6.69
C THR A 51 -8.79 23.79 -7.90
N ILE A 52 -9.05 22.55 -8.26
CA ILE A 52 -9.96 22.21 -9.36
C ILE A 52 -11.38 22.64 -9.05
N LEU A 53 -11.91 22.40 -7.85
CA LEU A 53 -13.26 22.83 -7.44
C LEU A 53 -13.41 24.35 -7.49
N TYR A 54 -12.36 25.10 -7.18
CA TYR A 54 -12.37 26.56 -7.27
C TYR A 54 -12.46 27.05 -8.72
N PHE A 55 -11.71 26.43 -9.64
CA PHE A 55 -11.70 26.84 -11.04
C PHE A 55 -12.85 26.28 -11.88
N VAL A 56 -13.41 25.13 -11.49
CA VAL A 56 -14.44 24.41 -12.24
C VAL A 56 -15.70 24.18 -11.35
N PRO A 57 -16.50 25.25 -11.11
CA PRO A 57 -17.69 25.13 -10.27
C PRO A 57 -18.87 24.43 -10.98
N SER A 58 -18.79 24.24 -12.32
CA SER A 58 -19.87 23.63 -13.11
C SER A 58 -19.94 22.11 -12.88
N VAL A 59 -21.14 21.57 -12.73
CA VAL A 59 -21.40 20.13 -12.55
C VAL A 59 -20.83 19.31 -13.71
N GLU A 60 -21.00 19.79 -14.95
CA GLU A 60 -20.49 19.14 -16.15
C GLU A 60 -18.96 19.03 -16.13
N GLY A 61 -18.25 20.11 -15.76
CA GLY A 61 -16.80 20.12 -15.62
C GLY A 61 -16.31 19.16 -14.54
N GLN A 62 -17.00 19.07 -13.41
CA GLN A 62 -16.69 18.14 -12.32
C GLN A 62 -16.85 16.68 -12.74
N LEU A 63 -17.85 16.35 -13.55
CA LEU A 63 -18.03 15.02 -14.13
C LEU A 63 -16.86 14.64 -15.05
N VAL A 64 -16.41 15.56 -15.89
CA VAL A 64 -15.24 15.33 -16.74
C VAL A 64 -13.98 15.07 -15.90
N VAL A 65 -13.73 15.90 -14.88
CA VAL A 65 -12.60 15.71 -13.95
C VAL A 65 -12.70 14.37 -13.23
N LEU A 66 -13.89 13.95 -12.80
CA LEU A 66 -14.13 12.67 -12.14
C LEU A 66 -13.74 11.50 -13.06
N ILE A 67 -14.16 11.52 -14.34
CA ILE A 67 -13.82 10.49 -15.33
C ILE A 67 -12.30 10.42 -15.55
N ILE A 68 -11.67 11.59 -15.81
CA ILE A 68 -10.23 11.68 -16.04
C ILE A 68 -9.44 11.17 -14.83
N SER A 69 -9.82 11.59 -13.62
CA SER A 69 -9.19 11.14 -12.36
C SER A 69 -9.33 9.63 -12.16
N GLY A 70 -10.49 9.07 -12.53
CA GLY A 70 -10.72 7.63 -12.50
C GLY A 70 -9.79 6.88 -13.47
N MET A 71 -9.66 7.33 -14.70
CA MET A 71 -8.76 6.73 -15.70
C MET A 71 -7.29 6.77 -15.21
N LEU A 72 -6.83 7.93 -14.74
CA LEU A 72 -5.47 8.10 -14.23
C LEU A 72 -5.22 7.27 -12.97
N PHE A 73 -6.20 7.12 -12.10
CA PHE A 73 -6.12 6.22 -10.96
C PHE A 73 -5.83 4.78 -11.39
N PHE A 74 -6.57 4.25 -12.35
CA PHE A 74 -6.38 2.87 -12.83
C PHE A 74 -5.03 2.64 -13.49
N GLU A 75 -4.54 3.61 -14.27
CA GLU A 75 -3.22 3.50 -14.89
C GLU A 75 -2.07 3.57 -13.87
N LEU A 76 -2.14 4.51 -12.93
CA LEU A 76 -1.06 4.78 -11.98
C LEU A 76 -1.06 3.83 -10.78
N ARG A 77 -2.14 3.11 -10.53
CA ARG A 77 -2.29 2.18 -9.41
C ARG A 77 -1.19 1.13 -9.33
N SER A 78 -0.68 0.66 -10.46
CA SER A 78 0.38 -0.34 -10.53
C SER A 78 1.79 0.25 -10.47
N LYS A 79 1.96 1.49 -10.93
CA LYS A 79 3.28 2.13 -11.09
C LYS A 79 3.64 3.04 -9.91
N GLN A 80 2.72 3.92 -9.50
CA GLN A 80 2.99 4.98 -8.53
C GLN A 80 1.86 5.14 -7.51
N TYR A 81 1.99 4.46 -6.38
CA TYR A 81 0.97 4.40 -5.35
C TYR A 81 0.53 5.77 -4.79
N ALA A 82 1.47 6.71 -4.60
CA ALA A 82 1.14 8.04 -4.08
C ALA A 82 0.27 8.85 -5.05
N GLN A 83 0.59 8.83 -6.35
CA GLN A 83 -0.19 9.52 -7.38
C GLN A 83 -1.57 8.87 -7.54
N ALA A 84 -1.64 7.56 -7.57
CA ALA A 84 -2.93 6.86 -7.59
C ALA A 84 -3.81 7.26 -6.39
N THR A 85 -3.22 7.38 -5.20
CA THR A 85 -3.94 7.83 -4.01
C THR A 85 -4.43 9.28 -4.16
N ALA A 86 -3.64 10.17 -4.76
CA ALA A 86 -4.04 11.55 -5.01
C ALA A 86 -5.24 11.61 -5.97
N PHE A 87 -5.20 10.89 -7.10
CA PHE A 87 -6.32 10.84 -8.03
C PHE A 87 -7.57 10.21 -7.44
N MET A 88 -7.43 9.17 -6.61
CA MET A 88 -8.55 8.60 -5.87
C MET A 88 -9.18 9.61 -4.90
N THR A 89 -8.37 10.49 -4.30
CA THR A 89 -8.86 11.54 -3.40
C THR A 89 -9.58 12.63 -4.19
N ILE A 90 -9.05 13.05 -5.35
CA ILE A 90 -9.72 14.02 -6.23
C ILE A 90 -11.07 13.47 -6.68
N LEU A 91 -11.12 12.21 -7.14
CA LEU A 91 -12.36 11.54 -7.55
C LEU A 91 -13.38 11.55 -6.42
N ALA A 92 -12.97 11.19 -5.19
CA ALA A 92 -13.86 11.18 -4.04
C ALA A 92 -14.37 12.58 -3.67
N LEU A 93 -13.51 13.62 -3.75
CA LEU A 93 -13.92 15.01 -3.50
C LEU A 93 -14.93 15.52 -4.52
N MET A 94 -14.73 15.20 -5.81
CA MET A 94 -15.69 15.54 -6.85
C MET A 94 -17.06 14.87 -6.60
N ASN A 95 -17.05 13.57 -6.25
CA ASN A 95 -18.27 12.85 -5.95
C ASN A 95 -19.03 13.46 -4.75
N PHE A 96 -18.32 13.76 -3.65
CA PHE A 96 -18.94 14.37 -2.48
C PHE A 96 -19.46 15.80 -2.74
N ASN A 97 -18.77 16.55 -3.62
CA ASN A 97 -19.26 17.86 -4.00
C ASN A 97 -20.54 17.78 -4.84
N LEU A 98 -20.67 16.79 -5.71
CA LEU A 98 -21.90 16.50 -6.47
C LEU A 98 -23.06 16.08 -5.57
N GLU A 99 -22.77 15.44 -4.43
CA GLU A 99 -23.75 15.11 -3.37
C GLU A 99 -24.13 16.33 -2.49
N GLY A 100 -23.54 17.50 -2.73
CA GLY A 100 -23.84 18.74 -2.00
C GLY A 100 -23.04 18.96 -0.73
N LEU A 101 -22.04 18.11 -0.41
CA LEU A 101 -21.20 18.25 0.78
C LEU A 101 -20.12 19.34 0.63
N GLY A 102 -19.84 19.78 -0.59
CA GLY A 102 -18.93 20.89 -0.88
C GLY A 102 -17.52 20.71 -0.27
N TYR A 103 -16.99 21.84 0.22
CA TYR A 103 -15.66 21.88 0.83
C TYR A 103 -15.55 21.12 2.17
N SER A 104 -16.66 20.80 2.81
CA SER A 104 -16.66 20.08 4.09
C SER A 104 -16.23 18.61 3.98
N ALA A 105 -16.23 18.06 2.77
CA ALA A 105 -15.87 16.64 2.52
C ALA A 105 -14.38 16.31 2.76
N ALA A 106 -13.49 17.30 2.76
CA ALA A 106 -12.06 17.07 2.97
C ALA A 106 -11.72 16.59 4.37
N VAL A 107 -12.35 17.18 5.38
CA VAL A 107 -12.07 16.87 6.80
C VAL A 107 -12.41 15.40 7.12
N PRO A 108 -13.61 14.90 6.83
CA PRO A 108 -13.91 13.47 6.97
C PRO A 108 -12.92 12.59 6.22
N ARG A 109 -12.57 12.96 5.00
CA ARG A 109 -11.63 12.18 4.18
C ARG A 109 -10.22 12.06 4.79
N MET A 110 -9.71 13.13 5.37
CA MET A 110 -8.44 13.11 6.11
C MET A 110 -8.54 12.23 7.34
N VAL A 111 -9.58 12.39 8.15
CA VAL A 111 -9.81 11.61 9.37
C VAL A 111 -9.90 10.12 9.06
N ASP A 112 -10.71 9.73 8.08
CA ASP A 112 -10.86 8.33 7.63
C ASP A 112 -9.53 7.73 7.18
N THR A 113 -8.72 8.52 6.45
CA THR A 113 -7.41 8.07 5.99
C THR A 113 -6.44 7.88 7.17
N LEU A 114 -6.40 8.80 8.12
CA LEU A 114 -5.54 8.70 9.30
C LEU A 114 -5.95 7.52 10.21
N ILE A 115 -7.23 7.36 10.47
CA ILE A 115 -7.75 6.22 11.25
C ILE A 115 -7.47 4.90 10.54
N GLY A 116 -7.74 4.80 9.24
CA GLY A 116 -7.46 3.61 8.45
C GLY A 116 -5.96 3.27 8.40
N CYS A 117 -5.09 4.27 8.32
CA CYS A 117 -3.65 4.11 8.41
C CYS A 117 -3.20 3.65 9.80
N ALA A 118 -3.77 4.20 10.87
CA ALA A 118 -3.50 3.78 12.25
C ALA A 118 -3.92 2.32 12.48
N LEU A 119 -5.11 1.95 12.04
CA LEU A 119 -5.61 0.57 12.12
C LEU A 119 -4.73 -0.41 11.34
N ALA A 120 -4.30 -0.04 10.13
CA ALA A 120 -3.40 -0.86 9.33
C ALA A 120 -2.03 -1.03 9.99
N TRP A 121 -1.48 0.04 10.57
CA TRP A 121 -0.21 -0.01 11.31
C TRP A 121 -0.32 -0.90 12.54
N PHE A 122 -1.38 -0.75 13.32
CA PHE A 122 -1.66 -1.57 14.50
C PHE A 122 -1.85 -3.04 14.11
N GLY A 123 -2.66 -3.32 13.08
CA GLY A 123 -2.90 -4.66 12.58
C GLY A 123 -1.63 -5.37 12.13
N VAL A 124 -0.77 -4.68 11.37
CA VAL A 124 0.49 -5.27 10.90
C VAL A 124 1.51 -5.42 12.03
N SER A 125 1.56 -4.48 12.98
CA SER A 125 2.46 -4.58 14.14
C SER A 125 2.07 -5.71 15.09
N PHE A 126 0.77 -5.98 15.24
CA PHE A 126 0.28 -6.99 16.18
C PHE A 126 0.15 -8.39 15.57
N ILE A 127 -0.30 -8.48 14.28
CA ILE A 127 -0.57 -9.76 13.62
C ILE A 127 0.68 -10.32 12.92
N PHE A 128 1.59 -9.45 12.45
CA PHE A 128 2.80 -9.86 11.73
C PHE A 128 4.09 -9.34 12.38
N PRO A 129 4.36 -9.65 13.68
CA PRO A 129 5.65 -9.31 14.25
C PRO A 129 6.73 -10.13 13.55
N ASP A 130 7.58 -9.51 12.80
CA ASP A 130 8.92 -9.87 12.26
C ASP A 130 9.29 -11.38 12.04
N TRP A 131 8.32 -12.24 11.81
CA TRP A 131 8.54 -13.69 11.62
C TRP A 131 9.37 -14.00 10.36
N LYS A 132 9.36 -13.13 9.37
CA LYS A 132 10.11 -13.35 8.11
C LYS A 132 11.62 -13.12 8.25
N PHE A 133 12.07 -12.21 9.11
CA PHE A 133 13.50 -11.95 9.29
C PHE A 133 14.22 -13.13 9.96
N ARG A 134 13.58 -13.77 10.93
CA ARG A 134 14.13 -14.97 11.59
C ARG A 134 14.19 -16.20 10.68
N ARG A 135 13.21 -16.34 9.77
CA ARG A 135 13.19 -17.45 8.79
C ARG A 135 14.18 -17.25 7.66
N LEU A 136 14.35 -16.02 7.17
CA LEU A 136 15.29 -15.71 6.08
C LEU A 136 16.74 -16.07 6.45
N SER A 137 17.19 -15.69 7.62
CA SER A 137 18.52 -16.01 8.12
C SER A 137 18.75 -17.53 8.21
N ARG A 138 17.76 -18.29 8.66
CA ARG A 138 17.84 -19.76 8.75
C ARG A 138 17.82 -20.43 7.36
N THR A 139 17.03 -19.93 6.44
CA THR A 139 16.94 -20.45 5.07
C THR A 139 18.23 -20.18 4.30
N ILE A 140 18.79 -18.97 4.40
CA ILE A 140 20.08 -18.61 3.77
C ILE A 140 21.20 -19.49 4.31
N ARG A 141 21.28 -19.67 5.62
CA ARG A 141 22.28 -20.57 6.23
C ARG A 141 22.16 -22.01 5.73
N ARG A 142 20.94 -22.54 5.62
CA ARG A 142 20.72 -23.89 5.08
C ARG A 142 21.12 -24.01 3.63
N SER A 143 20.78 -23.01 2.79
CA SER A 143 21.20 -23.02 1.38
C SER A 143 22.70 -22.91 1.21
N LEU A 144 23.37 -22.08 2.02
CA LEU A 144 24.82 -21.95 2.01
C LEU A 144 25.51 -23.24 2.48
N SER A 145 25.04 -23.87 3.57
CA SER A 145 25.62 -25.13 4.03
C SER A 145 25.47 -26.23 2.97
N ALA A 146 24.29 -26.36 2.36
CA ALA A 146 24.06 -27.36 1.32
C ALA A 146 24.95 -27.12 0.07
N GLN A 147 25.21 -25.85 -0.28
CA GLN A 147 26.13 -25.52 -1.38
C GLN A 147 27.60 -25.83 -1.02
N CYS A 148 28.00 -25.55 0.24
CA CYS A 148 29.34 -25.90 0.71
C CYS A 148 29.56 -27.44 0.74
N ASP A 149 28.56 -28.18 1.20
CA ASP A 149 28.60 -29.65 1.25
C ASP A 149 28.69 -30.23 -0.16
N TYR A 150 27.89 -29.70 -1.09
CA TYR A 150 27.96 -30.10 -2.51
C TYR A 150 29.33 -29.81 -3.14
N LEU A 151 29.88 -28.63 -2.90
CA LEU A 151 31.22 -28.27 -3.40
C LEU A 151 32.30 -29.15 -2.79
N ALA A 152 32.23 -29.49 -1.52
CA ALA A 152 33.17 -30.39 -0.85
C ALA A 152 33.14 -31.77 -1.48
N GLU A 153 31.96 -32.32 -1.77
CA GLU A 153 31.79 -33.61 -2.42
C GLU A 153 32.31 -33.63 -3.87
N VAL A 154 32.06 -32.56 -4.64
CA VAL A 154 32.61 -32.41 -6.00
C VAL A 154 34.13 -32.35 -5.99
N ILE A 155 34.74 -31.64 -5.05
CA ILE A 155 36.19 -31.53 -4.89
C ILE A 155 36.79 -32.91 -4.52
N GLU A 156 36.13 -33.65 -3.65
CA GLU A 156 36.57 -35.00 -3.24
C GLU A 156 36.48 -35.99 -4.39
N GLN A 157 35.40 -35.98 -5.16
CA GLN A 157 35.23 -36.78 -6.38
C GLN A 157 36.29 -36.43 -7.43
N TYR A 158 36.59 -35.15 -7.62
CA TYR A 158 37.60 -34.70 -8.54
C TYR A 158 39.02 -35.16 -8.12
N LYS A 159 39.32 -35.10 -6.81
CA LYS A 159 40.59 -35.61 -6.25
C LYS A 159 40.73 -37.12 -6.43
N ASN A 160 39.69 -37.88 -6.14
CA ASN A 160 39.65 -39.33 -6.26
C ASN A 160 39.68 -39.78 -7.72
N GLY A 161 38.97 -39.10 -8.64
CA GLY A 161 39.01 -39.36 -10.07
C GLY A 161 40.35 -39.08 -10.70
N ARG A 162 41.07 -38.08 -10.22
CA ARG A 162 42.45 -37.76 -10.66
C ARG A 162 43.46 -38.80 -10.19
N ASN A 163 43.27 -39.39 -9.03
CA ASN A 163 44.15 -40.45 -8.52
C ASN A 163 43.92 -41.79 -9.23
N ASN A 164 42.71 -42.07 -9.72
CA ASN A 164 42.38 -43.29 -10.46
C ASN A 164 42.76 -43.22 -11.95
N GLY A 165 43.14 -42.06 -12.50
CA GLY A 165 43.55 -41.87 -13.89
C GLY A 165 45.06 -41.90 -14.13
N LEU A 166 45.86 -42.23 -13.12
CA LEU A 166 47.33 -42.27 -13.17
C LEU A 166 47.92 -43.68 -12.97
N ASN A 167 47.12 -44.77 -13.18
CA ASN A 167 47.58 -46.12 -13.25
C ASN A 167 47.35 -46.69 -14.64
#